data_40ccf09a836d51ca936963adeb7e6284
#
_entry.id   40ccf09a836d51ca936963adeb7e6284
#
_cell.length_a   1.000
_cell.length_b   1.000
_cell.length_c   1.000
_cell.angle_alpha   90.00
_cell.angle_beta   90.00
_cell.angle_gamma   90.00
#
_symmetry.space_group_name_H-M   'P 1'
#
loop_
_entity.id
_entity.type
_entity.pdbx_description
1 polymer ?
#
loop_
_entity_poly.entity_id
_entity_poly.type
_entity_poly.pdbx_seq_one_letter_code
_entity_poly.pdbx_strand_id
1 'polypeptide(L)'
;MNRRISILSLIVLILFACQKKDESKKDQDKSPEITKDRVFDEAGVLSDLEKIKLTSLILELEKNIGSQIVILIIDTLNGEKIEEFSLRTFTTMNLGRSQFNDGILIVQSFNDRKLRIEVGLGLEKIIRDEIAARINREIIVPRFKEGKYYDGLYDAVSEIKSLIEKNKDLVGQAP
;
A
#
# COMPACT_ATOMS: atom_id res chain seq x y z
N MET A 1 54.51 -57.96 -8.01
CA MET A 1 53.60 -57.35 -8.99
C MET A 1 52.75 -56.32 -8.28
N ASN A 2 53.08 -55.06 -8.53
CA ASN A 2 52.69 -53.85 -7.70
C ASN A 2 51.25 -53.44 -7.93
N ARG A 3 50.51 -53.27 -6.87
CA ARG A 3 49.26 -52.46 -6.91
C ARG A 3 49.40 -51.29 -5.90
N ARG A 4 49.92 -50.17 -6.40
CA ARG A 4 49.83 -48.87 -5.76
C ARG A 4 48.38 -48.39 -5.91
N ILE A 5 47.58 -48.50 -4.87
CA ILE A 5 46.27 -47.86 -4.81
C ILE A 5 46.49 -46.42 -4.36
N SER A 6 46.19 -45.51 -5.24
CA SER A 6 46.38 -44.07 -5.13
C SER A 6 45.51 -43.51 -4.01
N ILE A 7 46.17 -42.93 -3.00
CA ILE A 7 45.57 -42.26 -1.83
C ILE A 7 44.86 -40.93 -2.20
N LEU A 8 44.80 -40.64 -3.51
CA LEU A 8 44.24 -39.35 -4.00
C LEU A 8 42.73 -39.35 -4.19
N SER A 9 42.04 -40.50 -3.98
CA SER A 9 40.57 -40.58 -4.19
C SER A 9 39.74 -40.45 -2.91
N LEU A 10 40.35 -40.27 -1.73
CA LEU A 10 39.63 -40.23 -0.45
C LEU A 10 39.50 -38.82 0.13
N ILE A 11 40.05 -37.80 -0.51
CA ILE A 11 40.03 -36.41 0.00
C ILE A 11 38.90 -35.59 -0.61
N VAL A 12 38.25 -36.02 -1.67
CA VAL A 12 37.17 -35.27 -2.35
C VAL A 12 35.80 -35.48 -1.72
N LEU A 13 35.62 -36.43 -0.80
CA LEU A 13 34.30 -36.78 -0.22
C LEU A 13 33.98 -36.10 1.13
N ILE A 14 34.85 -35.26 1.68
CA ILE A 14 34.62 -34.61 3.00
C ILE A 14 34.28 -33.14 2.90
N LEU A 15 34.26 -32.51 1.75
CA LEU A 15 33.95 -31.07 1.59
C LEU A 15 32.49 -30.76 1.18
N PHE A 16 31.59 -31.75 1.20
CA PHE A 16 30.18 -31.54 0.81
C PHE A 16 29.17 -31.62 1.97
N ALA A 17 29.65 -31.52 3.23
CA ALA A 17 28.78 -31.65 4.39
C ALA A 17 28.98 -30.47 5.35
N CYS A 18 28.75 -29.21 4.91
CA CYS A 18 28.47 -28.06 5.78
C CYS A 18 28.00 -26.86 4.95
N GLN A 19 26.78 -26.92 4.45
CA GLN A 19 25.99 -25.74 4.14
C GLN A 19 24.54 -26.03 4.48
N LYS A 20 24.25 -26.23 5.78
CA LYS A 20 22.94 -25.88 6.30
C LYS A 20 22.92 -24.35 6.41
N LYS A 21 22.40 -23.71 5.37
CA LYS A 21 22.05 -22.31 5.38
C LYS A 21 20.82 -22.16 6.29
N ASP A 22 20.99 -21.45 7.39
CA ASP A 22 19.90 -20.99 8.24
C ASP A 22 18.89 -20.19 7.40
N GLU A 23 17.82 -20.83 6.97
CA GLU A 23 16.61 -20.21 6.45
C GLU A 23 15.58 -20.12 7.58
N SER A 24 15.83 -19.26 8.55
CA SER A 24 14.76 -18.86 9.45
C SER A 24 15.07 -17.50 10.06
N LYS A 25 14.72 -16.44 9.33
CA LYS A 25 14.35 -15.10 9.84
C LYS A 25 14.24 -14.11 8.67
N LYS A 26 13.21 -14.25 7.86
CA LYS A 26 12.88 -13.20 6.87
C LYS A 26 11.40 -13.24 6.46
N ASP A 27 10.51 -13.30 7.45
CA ASP A 27 9.08 -13.17 7.21
C ASP A 27 8.43 -12.27 8.27
N GLN A 28 8.88 -11.01 8.35
CA GLN A 28 8.17 -9.97 9.09
C GLN A 28 8.68 -8.59 8.65
N ASP A 29 8.51 -8.23 7.42
CA ASP A 29 8.39 -6.85 6.94
C ASP A 29 8.20 -6.85 5.41
N LYS A 30 7.08 -7.38 4.95
CA LYS A 30 6.67 -7.18 3.56
C LYS A 30 5.66 -6.05 3.50
N SER A 31 6.16 -4.80 3.54
CA SER A 31 5.43 -3.72 2.89
C SER A 31 5.16 -4.13 1.44
N PRO A 32 3.92 -4.03 0.94
CA PRO A 32 3.64 -4.33 -0.45
C PRO A 32 4.49 -3.40 -1.33
N GLU A 33 5.35 -3.98 -2.14
CA GLU A 33 6.10 -3.26 -3.15
C GLU A 33 5.10 -2.64 -4.12
N ILE A 34 5.13 -1.31 -4.31
CA ILE A 34 4.22 -0.60 -5.21
C ILE A 34 4.56 -0.99 -6.64
N THR A 35 4.04 -2.13 -7.07
CA THR A 35 4.00 -2.58 -8.45
C THR A 35 2.83 -1.86 -9.17
N LYS A 36 2.19 -2.47 -10.16
CA LYS A 36 1.02 -1.87 -10.85
C LYS A 36 -0.25 -1.84 -10.00
N ASP A 37 -0.29 -2.58 -8.89
CA ASP A 37 -1.47 -2.66 -8.03
C ASP A 37 -1.57 -1.41 -7.15
N ARG A 38 -2.77 -0.88 -7.04
CA ARG A 38 -3.10 0.29 -6.22
C ARG A 38 -4.12 -0.04 -5.13
N VAL A 39 -4.64 -1.27 -5.13
CA VAL A 39 -5.66 -1.74 -4.19
C VAL A 39 -5.20 -3.05 -3.60
N PHE A 40 -4.90 -3.03 -2.31
CA PHE A 40 -4.53 -4.18 -1.49
C PHE A 40 -5.69 -4.47 -0.55
N ASP A 41 -6.30 -5.64 -0.67
CA ASP A 41 -7.47 -6.06 0.09
C ASP A 41 -7.19 -7.41 0.75
N GLU A 42 -6.67 -7.37 1.97
CA GLU A 42 -6.40 -8.57 2.77
C GLU A 42 -7.68 -9.13 3.41
N ALA A 43 -8.67 -8.26 3.66
CA ALA A 43 -9.95 -8.67 4.24
C ALA A 43 -10.90 -9.32 3.23
N GLY A 44 -10.59 -9.26 1.93
CA GLY A 44 -11.37 -9.91 0.87
C GLY A 44 -12.78 -9.33 0.69
N VAL A 45 -12.95 -8.05 0.95
CA VAL A 45 -14.27 -7.38 0.87
C VAL A 45 -14.61 -6.87 -0.53
N LEU A 46 -13.63 -6.85 -1.43
CA LEU A 46 -13.77 -6.43 -2.83
C LEU A 46 -13.60 -7.63 -3.76
N SER A 47 -14.44 -7.71 -4.78
CA SER A 47 -14.21 -8.63 -5.89
C SER A 47 -13.03 -8.18 -6.77
N ASP A 48 -12.46 -9.11 -7.54
CA ASP A 48 -11.35 -8.77 -8.45
C ASP A 48 -11.73 -7.71 -9.48
N LEU A 49 -12.98 -7.73 -9.97
CA LEU A 49 -13.48 -6.72 -10.90
C LEU A 49 -13.53 -5.32 -10.26
N GLU A 50 -13.91 -5.22 -8.99
CA GLU A 50 -13.96 -3.97 -8.24
C GLU A 50 -12.55 -3.43 -7.99
N LYS A 51 -11.60 -4.30 -7.61
CA LYS A 51 -10.17 -3.93 -7.50
C LYS A 51 -9.60 -3.40 -8.81
N ILE A 52 -9.91 -4.05 -9.93
CA ILE A 52 -9.50 -3.59 -11.27
C ILE A 52 -10.07 -2.21 -11.60
N LYS A 53 -11.36 -1.98 -11.32
CA LYS A 53 -12.01 -0.68 -11.59
C LYS A 53 -11.42 0.44 -10.74
N LEU A 54 -11.20 0.20 -9.44
CA LEU A 54 -10.54 1.17 -8.54
C LEU A 54 -9.11 1.46 -9.00
N THR A 55 -8.34 0.43 -9.31
CA THR A 55 -6.98 0.58 -9.82
C THR A 55 -6.96 1.40 -11.12
N SER A 56 -7.89 1.15 -12.03
CA SER A 56 -7.98 1.90 -13.29
C SER A 56 -8.24 3.39 -13.07
N LEU A 57 -9.17 3.71 -12.14
CA LEU A 57 -9.48 5.10 -11.77
C LEU A 57 -8.26 5.81 -11.14
N ILE A 58 -7.54 5.12 -10.28
CA ILE A 58 -6.34 5.64 -9.63
C ILE A 58 -5.21 5.87 -10.64
N LEU A 59 -4.97 4.91 -11.52
CA LEU A 59 -3.93 5.01 -12.55
C LEU A 59 -4.23 6.09 -13.59
N GLU A 60 -5.49 6.43 -13.81
CA GLU A 60 -5.87 7.58 -14.65
C GLU A 60 -5.39 8.89 -14.04
N LEU A 61 -5.59 9.11 -12.73
CA LEU A 61 -5.06 10.28 -12.01
C LEU A 61 -3.53 10.32 -12.07
N GLU A 62 -2.88 9.19 -11.78
CA GLU A 62 -1.42 9.09 -11.81
C GLU A 62 -0.86 9.42 -13.20
N LYS A 63 -1.50 8.94 -14.27
CA LYS A 63 -1.11 9.24 -15.64
C LYS A 63 -1.27 10.71 -15.99
N ASN A 64 -2.35 11.36 -15.54
CA ASN A 64 -2.70 12.71 -15.92
C ASN A 64 -1.97 13.79 -15.13
N ILE A 65 -1.76 13.54 -13.83
CA ILE A 65 -1.23 14.51 -12.86
C ILE A 65 0.09 14.02 -12.26
N GLY A 66 0.23 12.71 -12.04
CA GLY A 66 1.36 12.06 -11.35
C GLY A 66 1.11 11.75 -9.89
N SER A 67 0.05 12.31 -9.27
CA SER A 67 -0.29 12.03 -7.88
C SER A 67 -0.71 10.57 -7.69
N GLN A 68 -0.24 9.94 -6.62
CA GLN A 68 -0.41 8.51 -6.38
C GLN A 68 -1.43 8.27 -5.26
N ILE A 69 -2.36 7.35 -5.49
CA ILE A 69 -3.30 6.88 -4.47
C ILE A 69 -3.10 5.38 -4.29
N VAL A 70 -3.10 4.93 -3.04
CA VAL A 70 -3.15 3.51 -2.66
C VAL A 70 -4.30 3.28 -1.69
N ILE A 71 -5.01 2.18 -1.88
CA ILE A 71 -6.04 1.68 -0.96
C ILE A 71 -5.49 0.42 -0.30
N LEU A 72 -5.52 0.39 1.04
CA LEU A 72 -5.12 -0.76 1.85
C LEU A 72 -6.26 -1.13 2.78
N ILE A 73 -6.81 -2.32 2.60
CA ILE A 73 -7.84 -2.89 3.46
C ILE A 73 -7.21 -4.06 4.21
N ILE A 74 -7.09 -3.93 5.52
CA ILE A 74 -6.54 -4.95 6.42
C ILE A 74 -7.63 -5.53 7.32
N ASP A 75 -7.41 -6.73 7.82
CA ASP A 75 -8.33 -7.38 8.76
C ASP A 75 -8.43 -6.61 10.08
N THR A 76 -7.29 -6.34 10.71
CA THR A 76 -7.23 -5.69 12.03
C THR A 76 -5.89 -4.99 12.23
N LEU A 77 -5.91 -3.96 13.08
CA LEU A 77 -4.71 -3.22 13.51
C LEU A 77 -3.97 -3.92 14.65
N ASN A 78 -4.50 -5.04 15.19
CA ASN A 78 -3.91 -5.76 16.33
C ASN A 78 -3.62 -4.85 17.54
N GLY A 79 -4.47 -3.84 17.77
CA GLY A 79 -4.35 -2.89 18.87
C GLY A 79 -3.50 -1.65 18.58
N GLU A 80 -2.85 -1.57 17.42
CA GLU A 80 -2.14 -0.35 16.99
C GLU A 80 -3.15 0.78 16.70
N LYS A 81 -2.73 2.02 16.87
CA LYS A 81 -3.55 3.16 16.46
C LYS A 81 -3.50 3.31 14.93
N ILE A 82 -4.64 3.61 14.33
CA ILE A 82 -4.72 3.74 12.87
C ILE A 82 -3.83 4.88 12.35
N GLU A 83 -3.64 5.93 13.13
CA GLU A 83 -2.77 7.06 12.81
C GLU A 83 -1.29 6.63 12.71
N GLU A 84 -0.83 5.83 13.67
CA GLU A 84 0.54 5.32 13.71
C GLU A 84 0.77 4.31 12.57
N PHE A 85 -0.19 3.40 12.38
CA PHE A 85 -0.17 2.42 11.30
C PHE A 85 -0.13 3.09 9.92
N SER A 86 -1.06 4.04 9.66
CA SER A 86 -1.17 4.68 8.34
C SER A 86 0.06 5.51 7.99
N LEU A 87 0.59 6.29 8.93
CA LEU A 87 1.78 7.11 8.72
C LEU A 87 3.02 6.24 8.46
N ARG A 88 3.22 5.17 9.25
CA ARG A 88 4.30 4.21 9.06
C ARG A 88 4.19 3.54 7.69
N THR A 89 3.00 3.08 7.32
CA THR A 89 2.74 2.41 6.04
C THR A 89 2.96 3.36 4.86
N PHE A 90 2.43 4.58 4.94
CA PHE A 90 2.63 5.63 3.94
C PHE A 90 4.12 5.91 3.69
N THR A 91 4.89 6.05 4.77
CA THR A 91 6.33 6.30 4.70
C THR A 91 7.09 5.09 4.13
N THR A 92 6.75 3.88 4.56
CA THR A 92 7.41 2.66 4.10
C THR A 92 7.13 2.38 2.62
N MET A 93 5.91 2.66 2.15
CA MET A 93 5.55 2.57 0.73
C MET A 93 6.23 3.66 -0.12
N ASN A 94 6.81 4.69 0.50
CA ASN A 94 7.37 5.86 -0.19
C ASN A 94 6.38 6.44 -1.21
N LEU A 95 5.13 6.63 -0.76
CA LEU A 95 4.00 6.95 -1.62
C LEU A 95 4.03 8.42 -2.06
N GLY A 96 3.81 8.63 -3.35
CA GLY A 96 3.92 9.92 -4.00
C GLY A 96 5.30 10.17 -4.61
N ARG A 97 5.36 11.13 -5.53
CA ARG A 97 6.63 11.52 -6.15
C ARG A 97 7.49 12.28 -5.14
N SER A 98 8.75 11.87 -4.97
CA SER A 98 9.64 12.43 -3.94
C SER A 98 9.81 13.95 -3.99
N GLN A 99 9.77 14.54 -5.19
CA GLN A 99 9.88 16.00 -5.38
C GLN A 99 8.56 16.74 -5.15
N PHE A 100 7.42 16.04 -5.13
CA PHE A 100 6.08 16.64 -5.00
C PHE A 100 5.40 16.23 -3.70
N ASN A 101 5.78 15.13 -3.06
CA ASN A 101 5.13 14.56 -1.87
C ASN A 101 3.60 14.42 -2.05
N ASP A 102 3.17 13.94 -3.21
CA ASP A 102 1.80 13.96 -3.70
C ASP A 102 1.13 12.57 -3.65
N GLY A 103 1.39 11.85 -2.59
CA GLY A 103 0.77 10.56 -2.30
C GLY A 103 -0.47 10.66 -1.43
N ILE A 104 -1.37 9.69 -1.55
CA ILE A 104 -2.53 9.49 -0.67
C ILE A 104 -2.65 8.00 -0.34
N LEU A 105 -2.81 7.68 0.94
CA LEU A 105 -3.08 6.33 1.41
C LEU A 105 -4.45 6.29 2.10
N ILE A 106 -5.35 5.46 1.59
CA ILE A 106 -6.62 5.15 2.24
C ILE A 106 -6.47 3.82 2.96
N VAL A 107 -6.48 3.84 4.29
CA VAL A 107 -6.40 2.62 5.12
C VAL A 107 -7.76 2.33 5.72
N GLN A 108 -8.22 1.10 5.54
CA GLN A 108 -9.37 0.55 6.25
C GLN A 108 -8.94 -0.66 7.07
N SER A 109 -9.22 -0.64 8.38
CA SER A 109 -9.21 -1.83 9.22
C SER A 109 -10.64 -2.36 9.34
N PHE A 110 -10.89 -3.52 8.72
CA PHE A 110 -12.23 -4.04 8.55
C PHE A 110 -12.88 -4.43 9.88
N ASN A 111 -12.22 -5.26 10.67
CA ASN A 111 -12.77 -5.73 11.93
C ASN A 111 -12.81 -4.65 13.02
N ASP A 112 -11.84 -3.72 13.01
CA ASP A 112 -11.81 -2.58 13.95
C ASP A 112 -12.77 -1.45 13.56
N ARG A 113 -13.33 -1.49 12.35
CA ARG A 113 -14.19 -0.44 11.77
C ARG A 113 -13.54 0.94 11.80
N LYS A 114 -12.25 0.97 11.55
CA LYS A 114 -11.46 2.20 11.49
C LYS A 114 -11.08 2.51 10.06
N LEU A 115 -11.08 3.79 9.73
CA LEU A 115 -10.73 4.31 8.40
C LEU A 115 -9.90 5.58 8.55
N ARG A 116 -8.85 5.69 7.75
CA ARG A 116 -8.01 6.89 7.68
C ARG A 116 -7.59 7.18 6.25
N ILE A 117 -7.55 8.47 5.92
CA ILE A 117 -6.94 8.99 4.69
C ILE A 117 -5.69 9.75 5.12
N GLU A 118 -4.53 9.26 4.72
CA GLU A 118 -3.24 9.90 4.91
C GLU A 118 -2.89 10.67 3.65
N VAL A 119 -2.50 11.93 3.80
CA VAL A 119 -2.27 12.85 2.69
C VAL A 119 -0.83 13.34 2.74
N GLY A 120 -0.11 13.24 1.63
CA GLY A 120 1.24 13.78 1.51
C GLY A 120 1.27 15.30 1.50
N LEU A 121 2.34 15.89 2.03
CA LEU A 121 2.50 17.34 2.21
C LEU A 121 2.21 18.16 0.95
N GLY A 122 2.53 17.64 -0.22
CA GLY A 122 2.28 18.32 -1.50
C GLY A 122 0.82 18.38 -1.94
N LEU A 123 -0.08 17.72 -1.22
CA LEU A 123 -1.51 17.76 -1.47
C LEU A 123 -2.30 18.43 -0.35
N GLU A 124 -1.69 18.84 0.77
CA GLU A 124 -2.38 19.40 1.91
C GLU A 124 -3.07 20.76 1.60
N LYS A 125 -2.58 21.53 0.63
CA LYS A 125 -3.28 22.73 0.14
C LYS A 125 -4.60 22.41 -0.56
N ILE A 126 -4.73 21.20 -1.11
CA ILE A 126 -5.89 20.75 -1.88
C ILE A 126 -6.80 19.90 -0.99
N ILE A 127 -6.22 18.96 -0.27
CA ILE A 127 -6.94 18.00 0.60
C ILE A 127 -6.43 18.19 2.02
N ARG A 128 -6.94 19.23 2.68
CA ARG A 128 -6.68 19.49 4.10
C ARG A 128 -7.38 18.45 4.95
N ASP A 129 -7.00 18.37 6.22
CA ASP A 129 -7.57 17.43 7.20
C ASP A 129 -9.10 17.49 7.24
N GLU A 130 -9.69 18.70 7.14
CA GLU A 130 -11.15 18.86 7.14
C GLU A 130 -11.80 18.24 5.91
N ILE A 131 -11.13 18.30 4.74
CA ILE A 131 -11.61 17.70 3.50
C ILE A 131 -11.49 16.18 3.57
N ALA A 132 -10.36 15.67 4.04
CA ALA A 132 -10.17 14.24 4.25
C ALA A 132 -11.18 13.67 5.26
N ALA A 133 -11.41 14.37 6.38
CA ALA A 133 -12.42 14.02 7.37
C ALA A 133 -13.85 14.08 6.80
N ARG A 134 -14.16 15.05 5.93
CA ARG A 134 -15.45 15.14 5.24
C ARG A 134 -15.67 13.96 4.30
N ILE A 135 -14.67 13.65 3.46
CA ILE A 135 -14.73 12.50 2.53
C ILE A 135 -14.99 11.22 3.31
N ASN A 136 -14.25 11.01 4.40
CA ASN A 136 -14.44 9.87 5.28
C ASN A 136 -15.88 9.82 5.83
N ARG A 137 -16.34 10.89 6.50
CA ARG A 137 -17.62 10.94 7.21
C ARG A 137 -18.83 10.92 6.29
N GLU A 138 -18.77 11.61 5.14
CA GLU A 138 -19.94 11.85 4.30
C GLU A 138 -20.00 10.97 3.06
N ILE A 139 -18.87 10.42 2.61
CA ILE A 139 -18.82 9.58 1.40
C ILE A 139 -18.58 8.11 1.79
N ILE A 140 -17.47 7.80 2.50
CA ILE A 140 -17.08 6.40 2.71
C ILE A 140 -17.95 5.74 3.79
N VAL A 141 -18.03 6.33 4.99
CA VAL A 141 -18.68 5.70 6.15
C VAL A 141 -20.16 5.37 5.91
N PRO A 142 -20.98 6.20 5.25
CA PRO A 142 -22.36 5.83 4.97
C PRO A 142 -22.48 4.59 4.08
N ARG A 143 -21.68 4.50 3.05
CA ARG A 143 -21.65 3.33 2.13
C ARG A 143 -21.19 2.06 2.85
N PHE A 144 -20.15 2.18 3.68
CA PHE A 144 -19.63 1.05 4.46
C PHE A 144 -20.64 0.49 5.46
N LYS A 145 -21.45 1.35 6.08
CA LYS A 145 -22.57 0.93 6.94
C LYS A 145 -23.63 0.12 6.21
N GLU A 146 -23.75 0.32 4.89
CA GLU A 146 -24.65 -0.42 4.01
C GLU A 146 -23.99 -1.68 3.40
N GLY A 147 -22.71 -1.97 3.74
CA GLY A 147 -21.93 -3.05 3.14
C GLY A 147 -21.44 -2.76 1.72
N LYS A 148 -21.59 -1.53 1.23
CA LYS A 148 -21.20 -1.08 -0.12
C LYS A 148 -19.78 -0.55 -0.13
N TYR A 149 -18.80 -1.44 0.13
CA TYR A 149 -17.39 -1.05 0.28
C TYR A 149 -16.81 -0.47 -1.00
N TYR A 150 -17.06 -1.12 -2.13
CA TYR A 150 -16.63 -0.64 -3.43
C TYR A 150 -17.18 0.76 -3.74
N ASP A 151 -18.48 0.96 -3.60
CA ASP A 151 -19.10 2.25 -3.92
C ASP A 151 -18.51 3.39 -3.08
N GLY A 152 -18.30 3.14 -1.78
CA GLY A 152 -17.71 4.14 -0.88
C GLY A 152 -16.27 4.52 -1.27
N LEU A 153 -15.45 3.53 -1.63
CA LEU A 153 -14.09 3.77 -2.07
C LEU A 153 -14.04 4.43 -3.45
N TYR A 154 -14.90 4.00 -4.38
CA TYR A 154 -14.96 4.56 -5.71
C TYR A 154 -15.39 6.04 -5.69
N ASP A 155 -16.44 6.36 -4.94
CA ASP A 155 -16.94 7.74 -4.79
C ASP A 155 -15.86 8.62 -4.13
N ALA A 156 -15.15 8.10 -3.11
CA ALA A 156 -14.06 8.83 -2.44
C ALA A 156 -12.88 9.10 -3.36
N VAL A 157 -12.40 8.08 -4.09
CA VAL A 157 -11.30 8.25 -5.05
C VAL A 157 -11.70 9.22 -6.16
N SER A 158 -12.96 9.17 -6.63
CA SER A 158 -13.48 10.08 -7.64
C SER A 158 -13.51 11.54 -7.15
N GLU A 159 -13.93 11.78 -5.91
CA GLU A 159 -13.91 13.12 -5.29
C GLU A 159 -12.47 13.62 -5.13
N ILE A 160 -11.57 12.80 -4.59
CA ILE A 160 -10.14 13.10 -4.43
C ILE A 160 -9.53 13.47 -5.80
N LYS A 161 -9.74 12.62 -6.82
CA LYS A 161 -9.28 12.86 -8.18
C LYS A 161 -9.78 14.21 -8.71
N SER A 162 -11.08 14.49 -8.58
CA SER A 162 -11.68 15.75 -9.03
C SER A 162 -11.06 16.97 -8.33
N LEU A 163 -10.81 16.89 -7.02
CA LEU A 163 -10.17 17.96 -6.26
C LEU A 163 -8.74 18.23 -6.74
N ILE A 164 -7.96 17.18 -6.96
CA ILE A 164 -6.58 17.29 -7.44
C ILE A 164 -6.54 17.85 -8.87
N GLU A 165 -7.36 17.34 -9.77
CA GLU A 165 -7.41 17.81 -11.17
C GLU A 165 -7.83 19.28 -11.29
N LYS A 166 -8.79 19.73 -10.49
CA LYS A 166 -9.22 21.14 -10.43
C LYS A 166 -8.15 22.10 -9.89
N ASN A 167 -7.26 21.59 -9.05
CA ASN A 167 -6.24 22.36 -8.34
C ASN A 167 -4.82 21.89 -8.70
N LYS A 168 -4.61 21.33 -9.90
CA LYS A 168 -3.34 20.71 -10.30
C LYS A 168 -2.13 21.62 -10.14
N ASP A 169 -2.31 22.92 -10.28
CA ASP A 169 -1.24 23.92 -10.16
C ASP A 169 -0.74 24.09 -8.70
N LEU A 170 -1.49 23.54 -7.72
CA LEU A 170 -1.10 23.53 -6.31
C LEU A 170 -0.38 22.23 -5.90
N VAL A 171 -0.33 21.22 -6.77
CA VAL A 171 0.31 19.94 -6.47
C VAL A 171 1.81 20.14 -6.24
N GLY A 172 2.31 19.61 -5.13
CA GLY A 172 3.72 19.76 -4.73
C GLY A 172 4.05 21.07 -4.04
N GLN A 173 3.08 21.95 -3.84
CA GLN A 173 3.27 23.15 -3.04
C GLN A 173 2.98 22.83 -1.56
N ALA A 174 4.04 22.80 -0.73
CA ALA A 174 3.86 22.66 0.72
C ALA A 174 2.97 23.76 1.30
N PRO A 175 2.25 23.46 2.40
CA PRO A 175 1.40 24.43 3.10
C PRO A 175 2.17 25.63 3.65
#